data_b40fb0a0895a15ed645297bd2af9a3b3
#
_entry.id   b40fb0a0895a15ed645297bd2af9a3b3
#
_cell.length_a   1.000
_cell.length_b   1.000
_cell.length_c   1.000
_cell.angle_alpha   90.00
_cell.angle_beta   90.00
_cell.angle_gamma   90.00
#
_symmetry.space_group_name_H-M   'P 1'
#
loop_
_entity.id
_entity.type
_entity.pdbx_description
1 polymer ?
#
loop_
_entity_poly.entity_id
_entity_poly.type
_entity_poly.pdbx_seq_one_letter_code
_entity_poly.pdbx_strand_id
1 'polypeptide(L)'
;MNKIPDKAVEKEIQLQKNKLPIAPASFFAMTLGLAETGNAWRNASSLWNLPSFIGEILEGLAIISFLWWLLLYCNKWIQHRKLAVNEFNDPVQSSFLALIPESILLMAIAFHIYSHSFAIALFWTGLY
;
A
#
# COMPACT_ATOMS: atom_id res chain seq x y z
N MET A 1 32.47 23.65 -18.44
CA MET A 1 31.29 23.42 -17.59
C MET A 1 30.05 23.78 -18.40
N ASN A 2 29.35 22.81 -18.94
CA ASN A 2 28.10 23.05 -19.70
C ASN A 2 26.99 23.43 -18.72
N LYS A 3 26.65 24.72 -18.67
CA LYS A 3 25.43 25.19 -17.98
C LYS A 3 24.25 24.65 -18.77
N ILE A 4 23.51 23.70 -18.18
CA ILE A 4 22.18 23.30 -18.65
C ILE A 4 21.33 24.58 -18.68
N PRO A 5 20.71 24.93 -19.81
CA PRO A 5 19.93 26.17 -19.90
C PRO A 5 18.78 26.15 -18.87
N ASP A 6 18.69 27.18 -18.05
CA ASP A 6 17.70 27.34 -16.96
C ASP A 6 16.27 27.01 -17.40
N LYS A 7 15.92 27.34 -18.64
CA LYS A 7 14.59 27.02 -19.23
C LYS A 7 14.31 25.53 -19.38
N ALA A 8 15.32 24.69 -19.56
CA ALA A 8 15.14 23.24 -19.65
C ALA A 8 14.88 22.66 -18.27
N VAL A 9 15.58 23.15 -17.25
CA VAL A 9 15.38 22.75 -15.84
C VAL A 9 14.01 23.20 -15.34
N GLU A 10 13.59 24.43 -15.64
CA GLU A 10 12.24 24.92 -15.30
C GLU A 10 11.13 24.09 -15.96
N LYS A 11 11.31 23.70 -17.23
CA LYS A 11 10.35 22.87 -17.95
C LYS A 11 10.25 21.46 -17.35
N GLU A 12 11.34 20.89 -16.93
CA GLU A 12 11.35 19.59 -16.23
C GLU A 12 10.69 19.67 -14.85
N ILE A 13 10.95 20.73 -14.09
CA ILE A 13 10.31 20.97 -12.80
C ILE A 13 8.80 21.14 -12.95
N GLN A 14 8.34 21.87 -13.97
CA GLN A 14 6.92 22.05 -14.26
C GLN A 14 6.26 20.75 -14.72
N LEU A 15 6.95 19.93 -15.52
CA LEU A 15 6.47 18.60 -15.93
C LEU A 15 6.39 17.63 -14.75
N GLN A 16 7.30 17.74 -13.78
CA GLN A 16 7.25 16.95 -12.54
C GLN A 16 6.11 17.40 -11.60
N LYS A 17 5.81 18.70 -11.58
CA LYS A 17 4.76 19.25 -10.71
C LYS A 17 3.34 18.84 -11.13
N ASN A 18 3.14 18.51 -12.40
CA ASN A 18 1.86 18.06 -12.95
C ASN A 18 1.67 16.53 -12.96
N LYS A 19 2.67 15.76 -12.49
CA LYS A 19 2.55 14.31 -12.38
C LYS A 19 2.01 13.95 -11.00
N LEU A 20 1.00 13.07 -10.97
CA LEU A 20 0.59 12.41 -9.73
C LEU A 20 1.82 11.81 -9.02
N PRO A 21 1.90 11.89 -7.68
CA PRO A 21 3.04 11.37 -6.95
C PRO A 21 3.22 9.89 -7.29
N ILE A 22 4.41 9.54 -7.77
CA ILE A 22 4.77 8.16 -8.06
C ILE A 22 4.96 7.47 -6.71
N ALA A 23 3.98 6.65 -6.32
CA ALA A 23 4.04 5.91 -5.07
C ALA A 23 4.97 4.70 -5.23
N PRO A 24 6.09 4.62 -4.50
CA PRO A 24 6.88 3.41 -4.43
C PRO A 24 6.15 2.32 -3.64
N ALA A 25 6.47 1.05 -3.93
CA ALA A 25 5.86 -0.10 -3.25
C ALA A 25 6.06 -0.09 -1.72
N SER A 26 7.09 0.61 -1.24
CA SER A 26 7.37 0.76 0.20
C SER A 26 6.25 1.42 1.01
N PHE A 27 5.36 2.19 0.36
CA PHE A 27 4.20 2.77 1.05
C PHE A 27 3.18 1.72 1.54
N PHE A 28 3.19 0.51 0.98
CA PHE A 28 2.40 -0.60 1.50
C PHE A 28 2.81 -1.02 2.91
N ALA A 29 4.06 -0.75 3.34
CA ALA A 29 4.51 -0.97 4.72
C ALA A 29 3.68 -0.17 5.74
N MET A 30 3.21 1.02 5.38
CA MET A 30 2.34 1.84 6.23
C MET A 30 0.98 1.17 6.45
N THR A 31 0.42 0.60 5.38
CA THR A 31 -0.83 -0.17 5.43
C THR A 31 -0.69 -1.41 6.32
N LEU A 32 0.41 -2.14 6.16
CA LEU A 32 0.74 -3.30 7.01
C LEU A 32 0.80 -2.93 8.48
N GLY A 33 1.55 -1.88 8.83
CA GLY A 33 1.67 -1.42 10.20
C GLY A 33 0.32 -1.04 10.83
N LEU A 34 -0.56 -0.38 10.08
CA LEU A 34 -1.92 -0.06 10.53
C LEU A 34 -2.78 -1.31 10.72
N ALA A 35 -2.75 -2.25 9.77
CA ALA A 35 -3.52 -3.49 9.84
C ALA A 35 -3.06 -4.39 10.99
N GLU A 36 -1.76 -4.58 11.17
CA GLU A 36 -1.20 -5.36 12.27
C GLU A 36 -1.53 -4.75 13.63
N THR A 37 -1.43 -3.42 13.76
CA THR A 37 -1.78 -2.71 14.99
C THR A 37 -3.28 -2.86 15.30
N GLY A 38 -4.15 -2.77 14.29
CA GLY A 38 -5.58 -2.99 14.43
C GLY A 38 -5.91 -4.41 14.90
N ASN A 39 -5.32 -5.43 14.27
CA ASN A 39 -5.48 -6.83 14.66
C ASN A 39 -4.94 -7.12 16.08
N ALA A 40 -3.77 -6.56 16.42
CA ALA A 40 -3.20 -6.69 17.77
C ALA A 40 -4.11 -6.05 18.82
N TRP A 41 -4.66 -4.86 18.55
CA TRP A 41 -5.60 -4.20 19.45
C TRP A 41 -6.87 -5.01 19.68
N ARG A 42 -7.43 -5.61 18.63
CA ARG A 42 -8.63 -6.46 18.74
C ARG A 42 -8.37 -7.68 19.61
N ASN A 43 -7.22 -8.33 19.44
CA ASN A 43 -6.82 -9.43 20.33
C ASN A 43 -6.64 -8.97 21.77
N ALA A 44 -6.00 -7.82 21.99
CA ALA A 44 -5.84 -7.24 23.31
C ALA A 44 -7.18 -6.85 23.94
N SER A 45 -8.12 -6.30 23.15
CA SER A 45 -9.44 -5.91 23.64
C SER A 45 -10.26 -7.11 24.13
N SER A 46 -10.13 -8.26 23.49
CA SER A 46 -10.80 -9.49 23.92
C SER A 46 -10.21 -10.08 25.21
N LEU A 47 -8.92 -9.87 25.46
CA LEU A 47 -8.23 -10.39 26.64
C LEU A 47 -8.38 -9.48 27.86
N TRP A 48 -8.39 -8.18 27.67
CA TRP A 48 -8.36 -7.18 28.73
C TRP A 48 -9.63 -6.33 28.85
N ASN A 49 -10.71 -6.71 28.16
CA ASN A 49 -11.98 -5.95 28.10
C ASN A 49 -11.80 -4.47 27.73
N LEU A 50 -10.86 -4.19 26.81
CA LEU A 50 -10.65 -2.85 26.27
C LEU A 50 -11.70 -2.52 25.20
N PRO A 51 -11.95 -1.24 24.90
CA PRO A 51 -12.88 -0.86 23.86
C PRO A 51 -12.41 -1.34 22.48
N SER A 52 -13.22 -2.14 21.80
CA SER A 52 -12.91 -2.74 20.50
C SER A 52 -12.90 -1.74 19.34
N PHE A 53 -13.62 -0.63 19.48
CA PHE A 53 -13.79 0.37 18.42
C PHE A 53 -12.45 0.98 17.94
N ILE A 54 -11.43 1.02 18.79
CA ILE A 54 -10.09 1.52 18.41
C ILE A 54 -9.45 0.60 17.37
N GLY A 55 -9.55 -0.72 17.56
CA GLY A 55 -9.08 -1.69 16.58
C GLY A 55 -9.83 -1.58 15.25
N GLU A 56 -11.14 -1.39 15.29
CA GLU A 56 -11.98 -1.21 14.10
C GLU A 56 -11.64 0.06 13.31
N ILE A 57 -11.34 1.16 14.01
CA ILE A 57 -10.87 2.40 13.37
C ILE A 57 -9.52 2.18 12.70
N LEU A 58 -8.57 1.52 13.36
CA LEU A 58 -7.26 1.23 12.80
C LEU A 58 -7.34 0.33 11.56
N GLU A 59 -8.19 -0.71 11.59
CA GLU A 59 -8.46 -1.56 10.44
C GLU A 59 -9.13 -0.80 9.30
N GLY A 60 -10.10 0.07 9.60
CA GLY A 60 -10.74 0.94 8.62
C GLY A 60 -9.73 1.87 7.93
N LEU A 61 -8.83 2.49 8.69
CA LEU A 61 -7.74 3.31 8.16
C LEU A 61 -6.77 2.49 7.31
N ALA A 62 -6.48 1.25 7.71
CA ALA A 62 -5.62 0.36 6.93
C ALA A 62 -6.28 0.01 5.58
N ILE A 63 -7.57 -0.28 5.54
CA ILE A 63 -8.32 -0.57 4.31
C ILE A 63 -8.30 0.65 3.38
N ILE A 64 -8.60 1.84 3.89
CA ILE A 64 -8.58 3.09 3.11
C ILE A 64 -7.18 3.35 2.56
N SER A 65 -6.16 3.22 3.39
CA SER A 65 -4.75 3.38 3.00
C SER A 65 -4.36 2.37 1.92
N PHE A 66 -4.75 1.10 2.08
CA PHE A 66 -4.48 0.04 1.10
C PHE A 66 -5.09 0.36 -0.26
N LEU A 67 -6.38 0.71 -0.30
CA LEU A 67 -7.08 1.05 -1.54
C LEU A 67 -6.45 2.26 -2.21
N TRP A 68 -6.08 3.29 -1.43
CA TRP A 68 -5.42 4.49 -1.94
C TRP A 68 -4.09 4.18 -2.62
N TRP A 69 -3.21 3.43 -1.92
CA TRP A 69 -1.91 3.06 -2.48
C TRP A 69 -2.03 2.08 -3.64
N LEU A 70 -2.99 1.17 -3.59
CA LEU A 70 -3.27 0.24 -4.68
C LEU A 70 -3.69 0.98 -5.95
N LEU A 71 -4.60 1.96 -5.85
CA LEU A 71 -5.03 2.78 -6.98
C LEU A 71 -3.86 3.57 -7.60
N LEU A 72 -3.03 4.19 -6.75
CA LEU A 72 -1.85 4.92 -7.23
C LEU A 72 -0.83 3.98 -7.89
N TYR A 73 -0.66 2.79 -7.34
CA TYR A 73 0.25 1.79 -7.89
C TYR A 73 -0.25 1.22 -9.22
N CYS A 74 -1.54 0.94 -9.34
CA CYS A 74 -2.16 0.53 -10.61
C CYS A 74 -2.03 1.63 -11.67
N ASN A 75 -2.26 2.89 -11.30
CA ASN A 75 -2.08 4.02 -12.20
C ASN A 75 -0.63 4.15 -12.68
N LYS A 76 0.34 3.92 -11.80
CA LYS A 76 1.77 3.85 -12.15
C LYS A 76 2.05 2.76 -13.19
N TRP A 77 1.47 1.57 -13.04
CA TRP A 77 1.63 0.47 -14.00
C TRP A 77 1.05 0.80 -15.38
N ILE A 78 -0.07 1.53 -15.42
CA ILE A 78 -0.73 1.93 -16.67
C ILE A 78 0.05 3.05 -17.37
N GLN A 79 0.46 4.09 -16.64
CA GLN A 79 1.04 5.29 -17.23
C GLN A 79 2.57 5.26 -17.31
N HIS A 80 3.24 4.56 -16.37
CA HIS A 80 4.69 4.55 -16.21
C HIS A 80 5.28 3.15 -16.13
N ARG A 81 4.86 2.27 -17.04
CA ARG A 81 5.26 0.87 -17.07
C ARG A 81 6.77 0.65 -16.99
N LYS A 82 7.57 1.52 -17.63
CA LYS A 82 9.04 1.44 -17.59
C LYS A 82 9.60 1.63 -16.17
N LEU A 83 9.01 2.54 -15.39
CA LEU A 83 9.41 2.78 -14.00
C LEU A 83 9.01 1.61 -13.10
N ALA A 84 7.83 1.05 -13.32
CA ALA A 84 7.36 -0.12 -12.58
C ALA A 84 8.25 -1.36 -12.83
N VAL A 85 8.66 -1.59 -14.08
CA VAL A 85 9.59 -2.67 -14.44
C VAL A 85 10.98 -2.45 -13.85
N ASN A 86 11.46 -1.20 -13.79
CA ASN A 86 12.75 -0.91 -13.16
C ASN A 86 12.74 -1.19 -11.66
N GLU A 87 11.61 -0.96 -10.96
CA GLU A 87 11.47 -1.35 -9.55
C GLU A 87 11.56 -2.88 -9.36
N PHE A 88 11.05 -3.65 -10.30
CA PHE A 88 11.15 -5.11 -10.28
C PHE A 88 12.61 -5.60 -10.39
N ASN A 89 13.42 -4.87 -11.14
CA ASN A 89 14.84 -5.20 -11.36
C ASN A 89 15.77 -4.67 -10.25
N ASP A 90 15.29 -3.77 -9.41
CA ASP A 90 16.04 -3.26 -8.26
C ASP A 90 15.86 -4.22 -7.06
N PRO A 91 16.94 -4.83 -6.53
CA PRO A 91 16.87 -5.79 -5.42
C PRO A 91 16.21 -5.21 -4.16
N VAL A 92 16.39 -3.92 -3.90
CA VAL A 92 15.79 -3.25 -2.74
C VAL A 92 14.31 -3.01 -2.96
N GLN A 93 13.93 -2.47 -4.12
CA GLN A 93 12.54 -2.17 -4.43
C GLN A 93 11.69 -3.43 -4.64
N SER A 94 12.27 -4.48 -5.23
CA SER A 94 11.57 -5.76 -5.42
C SER A 94 11.18 -6.42 -4.09
N SER A 95 11.96 -6.23 -3.04
CA SER A 95 11.62 -6.72 -1.70
C SER A 95 10.32 -6.10 -1.16
N PHE A 96 10.04 -4.84 -1.50
CA PHE A 96 8.81 -4.16 -1.09
C PHE A 96 7.57 -4.60 -1.89
N LEU A 97 7.76 -5.23 -3.06
CA LEU A 97 6.64 -5.79 -3.82
C LEU A 97 5.96 -6.95 -3.09
N ALA A 98 6.68 -7.68 -2.25
CA ALA A 98 6.12 -8.73 -1.39
C ALA A 98 5.12 -8.18 -0.35
N LEU A 99 5.19 -6.88 -0.01
CA LEU A 99 4.25 -6.24 0.90
C LEU A 99 2.83 -6.16 0.32
N ILE A 100 2.67 -6.20 -1.00
CA ILE A 100 1.36 -6.14 -1.65
C ILE A 100 0.53 -7.39 -1.32
N PRO A 101 0.99 -8.63 -1.64
CA PRO A 101 0.25 -9.84 -1.27
C PRO A 101 0.12 -10.00 0.25
N GLU A 102 1.12 -9.60 1.03
CA GLU A 102 1.04 -9.61 2.49
C GLU A 102 -0.06 -8.68 3.01
N SER A 103 -0.19 -7.47 2.45
CA SER A 103 -1.29 -6.55 2.76
C SER A 103 -2.66 -7.17 2.42
N ILE A 104 -2.78 -7.89 1.32
CA ILE A 104 -4.02 -8.59 0.92
C ILE A 104 -4.36 -9.68 1.94
N LEU A 105 -3.38 -10.45 2.41
CA LEU A 105 -3.59 -11.48 3.44
C LEU A 105 -4.06 -10.87 4.77
N LEU A 106 -3.47 -9.76 5.19
CA LEU A 106 -3.90 -9.05 6.40
C LEU A 106 -5.32 -8.49 6.26
N MET A 107 -5.67 -7.97 5.07
CA MET A 107 -7.05 -7.56 4.78
C MET A 107 -8.01 -8.75 4.83
N ALA A 108 -7.61 -9.94 4.36
CA ALA A 108 -8.41 -11.15 4.49
C ALA A 108 -8.72 -11.48 5.96
N ILE A 109 -7.73 -11.34 6.85
CA ILE A 109 -7.92 -11.54 8.30
C ILE A 109 -8.89 -10.50 8.87
N ALA A 110 -8.74 -9.23 8.52
CA ALA A 110 -9.62 -8.16 8.97
C ALA A 110 -11.07 -8.37 8.51
N PHE A 111 -11.28 -8.81 7.27
CA PHE A 111 -12.62 -9.07 6.73
C PHE A 111 -13.25 -10.38 7.18
N HIS A 112 -12.49 -11.31 7.73
CA HIS A 112 -13.02 -12.61 8.15
C HIS A 112 -14.22 -12.50 9.12
N ILE A 113 -14.25 -11.46 9.93
CA ILE A 113 -15.31 -11.23 10.91
C ILE A 113 -16.59 -10.71 10.25
N TYR A 114 -16.45 -9.95 9.17
CA TYR A 114 -17.57 -9.34 8.46
C TYR A 114 -18.16 -10.24 7.38
N SER A 115 -17.32 -10.98 6.65
CA SER A 115 -17.75 -11.87 5.57
C SER A 115 -16.72 -12.98 5.32
N HIS A 116 -17.07 -14.19 5.76
CA HIS A 116 -16.22 -15.36 5.60
C HIS A 116 -15.89 -15.68 4.14
N SER A 117 -16.87 -15.59 3.25
CA SER A 117 -16.68 -15.88 1.82
C SER A 117 -15.76 -14.87 1.13
N PHE A 118 -15.87 -13.59 1.47
CA PHE A 118 -15.01 -12.55 0.93
C PHE A 118 -13.57 -12.66 1.45
N ALA A 119 -13.42 -13.00 2.72
CA ALA A 119 -12.11 -13.23 3.33
C ALA A 119 -11.37 -14.40 2.66
N ILE A 120 -12.07 -15.50 2.36
CA ILE A 120 -11.49 -16.64 1.64
C ILE A 120 -11.04 -16.23 0.23
N ALA A 121 -11.84 -15.45 -0.50
CA ALA A 121 -11.46 -14.97 -1.82
C ALA A 121 -10.19 -14.11 -1.77
N LEU A 122 -10.11 -13.17 -0.81
CA LEU A 122 -8.91 -12.36 -0.58
C LEU A 122 -7.70 -13.19 -0.19
N PHE A 123 -7.89 -14.19 0.66
CA PHE A 123 -6.82 -15.09 1.08
C PHE A 123 -6.20 -15.82 -0.13
N TRP A 124 -7.02 -16.38 -1.00
CA TRP A 124 -6.55 -17.04 -2.22
C TRP A 124 -5.86 -16.07 -3.17
N THR A 125 -6.35 -14.84 -3.32
CA THR A 125 -5.69 -13.83 -4.17
C THR A 125 -4.35 -13.35 -3.61
N GLY A 126 -4.17 -13.35 -2.30
CA GLY A 126 -2.90 -12.99 -1.68
C GLY A 126 -1.85 -14.11 -1.74
N LEU A 127 -2.28 -15.38 -1.88
CA LEU A 127 -1.39 -16.55 -1.99
C LEU A 127 -0.83 -16.76 -3.40
N TYR A 128 -1.53 -16.30 -4.44
CA TYR A 128 -1.15 -16.43 -5.86
C TYR A 128 -0.62 -15.13 -6.42
#